data_03c3b885b68afa7f842b9dfcbfb7469c
#
_entry.id   03c3b885b68afa7f842b9dfcbfb7469c
#
_cell.length_a   1.000
_cell.length_b   1.000
_cell.length_c   1.000
_cell.angle_alpha   90.00
_cell.angle_beta   90.00
_cell.angle_gamma   90.00
#
_symmetry.space_group_name_H-M   'P 1'
#
loop_
_entity.id
_entity.type
_entity.pdbx_description
1 polymer ?
#
loop_
_entity_poly.entity_id
_entity_poly.type
_entity_poly.pdbx_seq_one_letter_code
_entity_poly.pdbx_strand_id
1 'polypeptide(L)'
;MFGADEKTLIKPKKRLENAKDVLRSVIYEDGRASTKQFESLMARDIFQNPKSPMIIERLINFIVKPGDIVMDFFSGSATTAEAVMRLNAKYVDKNIRFIMVQLPEDLDESITKADSRAKKTLQNAVKFLDSINKKHTICEIGKERIRRAGQKIRNEQLGIRNDADNSSLLTPNSSLDIGFRVLKCDTSNMKEVYYNPAEYEASLFSSLEDNIKEDRTPEDLLFQVMLDLGVLLSGKIEETTIAGKKVFNVEDNYLIACFDSNVTEETIKAIAKQKPYYFVMRDSSMANDSVATNFDQIFATYSPDTVRKVL
;
A
#
# COMPACT_ATOMS: atom_id res chain seq x y z
N MET A 1 -29.11 -31.54 -28.34
CA MET A 1 -28.24 -32.35 -27.46
C MET A 1 -29.09 -33.45 -26.87
N PHE A 2 -28.72 -34.70 -27.06
CA PHE A 2 -29.48 -35.84 -26.53
C PHE A 2 -29.14 -36.04 -25.04
N GLY A 3 -30.07 -36.50 -24.25
CA GLY A 3 -29.86 -36.85 -22.86
C GLY A 3 -28.94 -38.06 -22.68
N ALA A 4 -28.34 -38.22 -21.49
CA ALA A 4 -27.45 -39.33 -21.18
C ALA A 4 -28.20 -40.62 -20.77
N ASP A 5 -29.53 -40.55 -20.64
CA ASP A 5 -30.39 -41.67 -20.24
C ASP A 5 -31.65 -41.75 -21.09
N GLU A 6 -32.34 -42.90 -21.04
CA GLU A 6 -33.55 -43.19 -21.83
C GLU A 6 -34.75 -42.31 -21.46
N LYS A 7 -34.71 -41.64 -20.29
CA LYS A 7 -35.80 -40.78 -19.80
C LYS A 7 -35.63 -39.31 -20.19
N THR A 8 -34.44 -38.90 -20.62
CA THR A 8 -34.12 -37.51 -20.98
C THR A 8 -33.65 -37.44 -22.43
N LEU A 9 -34.57 -37.50 -23.34
CA LEU A 9 -34.30 -37.50 -24.79
C LEU A 9 -33.75 -36.18 -25.31
N ILE A 10 -34.16 -35.06 -24.74
CA ILE A 10 -33.78 -33.71 -25.17
C ILE A 10 -33.44 -32.85 -23.94
N LYS A 11 -32.23 -32.30 -23.90
CA LYS A 11 -31.86 -31.27 -22.90
C LYS A 11 -31.98 -29.90 -23.52
N PRO A 12 -32.61 -28.92 -22.83
CA PRO A 12 -32.67 -27.55 -23.31
C PRO A 12 -31.26 -26.98 -23.42
N LYS A 13 -30.96 -26.31 -24.51
CA LYS A 13 -29.69 -25.60 -24.70
C LYS A 13 -29.70 -24.36 -23.82
N LYS A 14 -28.89 -24.33 -22.78
CA LYS A 14 -28.68 -23.11 -21.99
C LYS A 14 -27.67 -22.22 -22.72
N ARG A 15 -28.01 -20.96 -22.92
CA ARG A 15 -27.07 -19.96 -23.42
C ARG A 15 -26.03 -19.66 -22.35
N LEU A 16 -24.78 -19.46 -22.76
CA LEU A 16 -23.65 -19.23 -21.85
C LEU A 16 -23.86 -17.98 -21.00
N GLU A 17 -24.47 -16.95 -21.57
CA GLU A 17 -24.85 -15.70 -20.91
C GLU A 17 -25.85 -15.88 -19.74
N ASN A 18 -26.65 -16.97 -19.78
CA ASN A 18 -27.61 -17.32 -18.73
C ASN A 18 -27.12 -18.48 -17.85
N ALA A 19 -25.90 -18.97 -18.06
CA ALA A 19 -25.30 -20.00 -17.24
C ALA A 19 -24.83 -19.39 -15.92
N LYS A 20 -25.56 -19.66 -14.83
CA LYS A 20 -25.11 -19.33 -13.48
C LYS A 20 -24.31 -20.50 -12.94
N ASP A 21 -23.03 -20.28 -12.67
CA ASP A 21 -22.19 -21.22 -11.92
C ASP A 21 -22.33 -20.91 -10.43
N VAL A 22 -22.53 -21.94 -9.63
CA VAL A 22 -22.62 -21.82 -8.17
C VAL A 22 -21.26 -22.18 -7.59
N LEU A 23 -20.73 -21.31 -6.75
CA LEU A 23 -19.50 -21.63 -6.01
C LEU A 23 -19.77 -22.84 -5.12
N ARG A 24 -18.97 -23.89 -5.31
CA ARG A 24 -19.06 -25.10 -4.50
C ARG A 24 -18.56 -24.81 -3.08
N SER A 25 -19.23 -25.35 -2.05
CA SER A 25 -18.81 -25.24 -0.66
C SER A 25 -17.49 -25.95 -0.34
N VAL A 26 -17.10 -26.92 -1.20
CA VAL A 26 -15.84 -27.63 -1.09
C VAL A 26 -15.05 -27.45 -2.38
N ILE A 27 -13.84 -26.94 -2.25
CA ILE A 27 -12.85 -26.81 -3.32
C ILE A 27 -11.68 -27.73 -2.95
N TYR A 28 -11.43 -28.72 -3.81
CA TYR A 28 -10.29 -29.62 -3.62
C TYR A 28 -9.11 -29.12 -4.46
N GLU A 29 -7.95 -28.94 -3.81
CA GLU A 29 -6.67 -28.67 -4.45
C GLU A 29 -5.55 -29.38 -3.69
N ASP A 30 -4.57 -29.93 -4.42
CA ASP A 30 -3.39 -30.51 -3.77
C ASP A 30 -2.52 -29.39 -3.15
N GLY A 31 -2.41 -29.36 -1.82
CA GLY A 31 -1.60 -28.38 -1.09
C GLY A 31 -0.12 -28.38 -1.50
N ARG A 32 0.39 -29.47 -2.08
CA ARG A 32 1.77 -29.53 -2.62
C ARG A 32 1.94 -28.61 -3.84
N ALA A 33 0.89 -28.44 -4.66
CA ALA A 33 0.95 -27.53 -5.79
C ALA A 33 1.14 -26.08 -5.35
N SER A 34 0.39 -25.66 -4.33
CA SER A 34 0.51 -24.30 -3.74
C SER A 34 1.90 -24.07 -3.14
N THR A 35 2.44 -25.06 -2.44
CA THR A 35 3.80 -24.99 -1.87
C THR A 35 4.85 -24.84 -2.98
N LYS A 36 4.80 -25.69 -4.01
CA LYS A 36 5.73 -25.61 -5.15
C LYS A 36 5.64 -24.27 -5.89
N GLN A 37 4.43 -23.74 -6.08
CA GLN A 37 4.22 -22.44 -6.69
C GLN A 37 4.87 -21.33 -5.86
N PHE A 38 4.65 -21.33 -4.55
CA PHE A 38 5.28 -20.39 -3.64
C PHE A 38 6.81 -20.50 -3.67
N GLU A 39 7.34 -21.71 -3.58
CA GLU A 39 8.79 -21.96 -3.62
C GLU A 39 9.44 -21.53 -4.94
N SER A 40 8.74 -21.67 -6.06
CA SER A 40 9.24 -21.21 -7.37
C SER A 40 9.31 -19.68 -7.47
N LEU A 41 8.50 -18.98 -6.70
CA LEU A 41 8.45 -17.51 -6.68
C LEU A 41 9.44 -16.93 -5.65
N MET A 42 9.57 -17.57 -4.50
CA MET A 42 10.28 -17.04 -3.35
C MET A 42 11.59 -17.77 -3.09
N ALA A 43 11.54 -18.79 -2.27
CA ALA A 43 12.61 -19.73 -1.97
C ALA A 43 11.99 -20.97 -1.31
N ARG A 44 12.79 -22.05 -1.28
CA ARG A 44 12.34 -23.34 -0.75
C ARG A 44 12.23 -23.30 0.77
N ASP A 45 11.12 -23.82 1.29
CA ASP A 45 10.87 -24.11 2.71
C ASP A 45 11.08 -22.89 3.64
N ILE A 46 10.61 -21.70 3.20
CA ILE A 46 10.69 -20.45 3.99
C ILE A 46 9.35 -20.04 4.62
N PHE A 47 8.26 -20.74 4.29
CA PHE A 47 6.93 -20.46 4.82
C PHE A 47 6.09 -21.74 4.89
N GLN A 48 5.40 -21.93 6.03
CA GLN A 48 4.57 -23.13 6.23
C GLN A 48 3.20 -22.94 5.59
N ASN A 49 2.76 -23.96 4.84
CA ASN A 49 1.42 -24.07 4.30
C ASN A 49 0.93 -22.81 3.55
N PRO A 50 1.67 -22.30 2.53
CA PRO A 50 1.22 -21.17 1.75
C PRO A 50 -0.10 -21.52 1.03
N LYS A 51 -1.06 -20.59 1.09
CA LYS A 51 -2.36 -20.78 0.44
C LYS A 51 -2.22 -20.67 -1.08
N SER A 52 -3.16 -21.29 -1.81
CA SER A 52 -3.21 -21.19 -3.25
C SER A 52 -3.73 -19.84 -3.71
N PRO A 53 -2.96 -19.08 -4.51
CA PRO A 53 -3.48 -17.85 -5.10
C PRO A 53 -4.64 -18.09 -6.05
N MET A 54 -4.72 -19.26 -6.70
CA MET A 54 -5.81 -19.60 -7.63
C MET A 54 -7.14 -19.79 -6.90
N ILE A 55 -7.14 -20.43 -5.71
CA ILE A 55 -8.36 -20.55 -4.90
C ILE A 55 -8.82 -19.17 -4.44
N ILE A 56 -7.90 -18.37 -3.91
CA ILE A 56 -8.21 -17.02 -3.43
C ILE A 56 -8.70 -16.14 -4.60
N GLU A 57 -8.05 -16.20 -5.77
CA GLU A 57 -8.48 -15.53 -6.99
C GLU A 57 -9.93 -15.90 -7.36
N ARG A 58 -10.27 -17.20 -7.32
CA ARG A 58 -11.62 -17.68 -7.61
C ARG A 58 -12.66 -17.16 -6.63
N LEU A 59 -12.35 -17.17 -5.33
CA LEU A 59 -13.23 -16.66 -4.28
C LEU A 59 -13.46 -15.16 -4.44
N ILE A 60 -12.39 -14.39 -4.62
CA ILE A 60 -12.46 -12.95 -4.81
C ILE A 60 -13.27 -12.63 -6.08
N ASN A 61 -12.96 -13.29 -7.20
CA ASN A 61 -13.63 -13.05 -8.48
C ASN A 61 -15.14 -13.30 -8.45
N PHE A 62 -15.60 -14.18 -7.56
CA PHE A 62 -17.01 -14.49 -7.40
C PHE A 62 -17.79 -13.37 -6.68
N ILE A 63 -17.12 -12.62 -5.82
CA ILE A 63 -17.77 -11.65 -4.90
C ILE A 63 -17.54 -10.21 -5.34
N VAL A 64 -16.31 -9.87 -5.77
CA VAL A 64 -15.90 -8.48 -5.97
C VAL A 64 -16.39 -7.88 -7.29
N LYS A 65 -16.69 -6.60 -7.22
CA LYS A 65 -17.02 -5.72 -8.35
C LYS A 65 -15.79 -4.88 -8.74
N PRO A 66 -15.80 -4.28 -9.94
CA PRO A 66 -14.79 -3.32 -10.34
C PRO A 66 -14.63 -2.18 -9.31
N GLY A 67 -13.40 -1.88 -8.95
CA GLY A 67 -13.05 -0.82 -7.99
C GLY A 67 -13.14 -1.20 -6.51
N ASP A 68 -13.61 -2.40 -6.17
CA ASP A 68 -13.68 -2.87 -4.80
C ASP A 68 -12.30 -2.98 -4.11
N ILE A 69 -12.32 -3.03 -2.79
CA ILE A 69 -11.14 -3.23 -1.95
C ILE A 69 -11.24 -4.60 -1.28
N VAL A 70 -10.19 -5.40 -1.41
CA VAL A 70 -10.03 -6.67 -0.70
C VAL A 70 -9.09 -6.49 0.47
N MET A 71 -9.57 -6.80 1.67
CA MET A 71 -8.78 -6.68 2.90
C MET A 71 -8.50 -8.05 3.51
N ASP A 72 -7.25 -8.28 3.93
CA ASP A 72 -6.79 -9.50 4.61
C ASP A 72 -6.08 -9.12 5.91
N PHE A 73 -6.71 -9.45 7.06
CA PHE A 73 -6.23 -9.06 8.39
C PHE A 73 -5.04 -9.87 8.89
N PHE A 74 -4.80 -11.06 8.33
CA PHE A 74 -3.71 -11.93 8.70
C PHE A 74 -3.03 -12.43 7.44
N SER A 75 -2.46 -11.51 6.67
CA SER A 75 -2.01 -11.75 5.30
C SER A 75 -0.89 -12.78 5.16
N GLY A 76 -0.19 -13.11 6.24
CA GLY A 76 0.88 -14.09 6.28
C GLY A 76 1.90 -13.87 5.16
N SER A 77 1.91 -14.77 4.18
CA SER A 77 2.75 -14.63 3.00
C SER A 77 2.14 -13.77 1.87
N ALA A 78 1.08 -13.00 2.13
CA ALA A 78 0.41 -12.11 1.19
C ALA A 78 -0.16 -12.78 -0.09
N THR A 79 -0.73 -13.98 0.06
CA THR A 79 -1.37 -14.72 -1.05
C THR A 79 -2.52 -13.93 -1.69
N THR A 80 -3.30 -13.25 -0.86
CA THR A 80 -4.45 -12.45 -1.29
C THR A 80 -4.03 -11.30 -2.22
N ALA A 81 -2.91 -10.64 -1.94
CA ALA A 81 -2.37 -9.59 -2.81
C ALA A 81 -1.97 -10.16 -4.19
N GLU A 82 -1.30 -11.32 -4.24
CA GLU A 82 -0.99 -11.99 -5.51
C GLU A 82 -2.26 -12.33 -6.28
N ALA A 83 -3.30 -12.83 -5.61
CA ALA A 83 -4.58 -13.17 -6.25
C ALA A 83 -5.28 -11.93 -6.85
N VAL A 84 -5.25 -10.79 -6.15
CA VAL A 84 -5.80 -9.53 -6.66
C VAL A 84 -5.03 -9.03 -7.87
N MET A 85 -3.68 -9.03 -7.83
CA MET A 85 -2.87 -8.64 -8.98
C MET A 85 -3.12 -9.52 -10.20
N ARG A 86 -3.30 -10.84 -10.02
CA ARG A 86 -3.69 -11.78 -11.09
C ARG A 86 -5.05 -11.42 -11.69
N LEU A 87 -6.03 -11.08 -10.86
CA LEU A 87 -7.36 -10.66 -11.33
C LEU A 87 -7.30 -9.38 -12.15
N ASN A 88 -6.55 -8.36 -11.67
CA ASN A 88 -6.38 -7.12 -12.40
C ASN A 88 -5.63 -7.30 -13.73
N ALA A 89 -4.68 -8.23 -13.77
CA ALA A 89 -3.98 -8.58 -14.99
C ALA A 89 -4.89 -9.28 -16.02
N LYS A 90 -5.81 -10.12 -15.53
CA LYS A 90 -6.74 -10.90 -16.36
C LYS A 90 -7.95 -10.08 -16.84
N TYR A 91 -8.42 -9.15 -16.01
CA TYR A 91 -9.60 -8.33 -16.23
C TYR A 91 -9.26 -6.87 -16.03
N VAL A 92 -8.92 -6.17 -17.10
CA VAL A 92 -8.40 -4.79 -17.10
C VAL A 92 -9.35 -3.78 -16.44
N ASP A 93 -10.63 -4.00 -16.55
CA ASP A 93 -11.70 -3.15 -16.03
C ASP A 93 -11.96 -3.34 -14.52
N LYS A 94 -11.41 -4.38 -13.90
CA LYS A 94 -11.70 -4.68 -12.50
C LYS A 94 -11.08 -3.68 -11.52
N ASN A 95 -9.84 -3.28 -11.72
CA ASN A 95 -9.12 -2.30 -10.90
C ASN A 95 -9.34 -2.47 -9.38
N ILE A 96 -9.22 -3.72 -8.91
CA ILE A 96 -9.40 -4.09 -7.49
C ILE A 96 -8.17 -3.65 -6.71
N ARG A 97 -8.38 -3.06 -5.54
CA ARG A 97 -7.30 -2.70 -4.59
C ARG A 97 -7.21 -3.73 -3.48
N PHE A 98 -6.05 -3.82 -2.82
CA PHE A 98 -5.88 -4.70 -1.68
C PHE A 98 -5.30 -3.95 -0.47
N ILE A 99 -5.68 -4.40 0.74
CA ILE A 99 -5.11 -3.97 2.01
C ILE A 99 -4.68 -5.22 2.76
N MET A 100 -3.36 -5.36 2.97
CA MET A 100 -2.77 -6.49 3.69
C MET A 100 -2.33 -6.03 5.07
N VAL A 101 -2.90 -6.61 6.11
CA VAL A 101 -2.52 -6.33 7.50
C VAL A 101 -1.79 -7.52 8.07
N GLN A 102 -0.61 -7.28 8.64
CA GLN A 102 0.21 -8.32 9.27
C GLN A 102 0.97 -7.74 10.46
N LEU A 103 0.92 -8.43 11.60
CA LEU A 103 1.78 -8.12 12.74
C LEU A 103 3.24 -8.42 12.36
N PRO A 104 4.19 -7.57 12.75
CA PRO A 104 5.61 -7.74 12.42
C PRO A 104 6.27 -8.78 13.35
N GLU A 105 5.81 -10.04 13.28
CA GLU A 105 6.40 -11.13 14.04
C GLU A 105 7.90 -11.24 13.76
N ASP A 106 8.69 -11.21 14.83
CA ASP A 106 10.14 -11.40 14.79
C ASP A 106 10.47 -12.87 14.64
N LEU A 107 11.17 -13.22 13.55
CA LEU A 107 11.49 -14.61 13.23
C LEU A 107 12.60 -15.17 14.13
N ASP A 108 13.53 -14.34 14.60
CA ASP A 108 14.60 -14.78 15.50
C ASP A 108 14.02 -15.14 16.87
N GLU A 109 13.08 -14.35 17.37
CA GLU A 109 12.34 -14.70 18.58
C GLU A 109 11.50 -15.96 18.39
N SER A 110 10.78 -16.07 17.26
CA SER A 110 9.95 -17.23 16.94
C SER A 110 10.75 -18.54 16.84
N ILE A 111 11.99 -18.49 16.34
CA ILE A 111 12.91 -19.64 16.30
C ILE A 111 13.18 -20.22 17.68
N THR A 112 13.24 -19.39 18.72
CA THR A 112 13.51 -19.84 20.10
C THR A 112 12.38 -20.66 20.69
N LYS A 113 11.14 -20.38 20.25
CA LYS A 113 9.90 -20.99 20.77
C LYS A 113 9.37 -22.14 19.89
N ALA A 114 9.93 -22.32 18.70
CA ALA A 114 9.43 -23.25 17.70
C ALA A 114 9.87 -24.71 17.95
N ASP A 115 9.03 -25.66 17.51
CA ASP A 115 9.38 -27.04 17.37
C ASP A 115 10.44 -27.28 16.28
N SER A 116 11.02 -28.49 16.24
CA SER A 116 12.13 -28.80 15.32
C SER A 116 11.80 -28.57 13.84
N ARG A 117 10.55 -28.80 13.43
CA ARG A 117 10.13 -28.63 12.03
C ARG A 117 9.92 -27.17 11.70
N ALA A 118 9.17 -26.45 12.53
CA ALA A 118 8.95 -25.02 12.38
C ALA A 118 10.27 -24.24 12.46
N LYS A 119 11.16 -24.63 13.38
CA LYS A 119 12.49 -24.03 13.54
C LYS A 119 13.30 -24.06 12.25
N LYS A 120 13.30 -25.17 11.52
CA LYS A 120 14.01 -25.30 10.26
C LYS A 120 13.46 -24.31 9.20
N THR A 121 12.15 -24.23 9.07
CA THR A 121 11.50 -23.30 8.13
C THR A 121 11.82 -21.85 8.49
N LEU A 122 11.75 -21.47 9.76
CA LEU A 122 12.10 -20.13 10.23
C LEU A 122 13.57 -19.78 9.96
N GLN A 123 14.49 -20.71 10.20
CA GLN A 123 15.91 -20.53 9.89
C GLN A 123 16.16 -20.33 8.39
N ASN A 124 15.43 -21.04 7.53
CA ASN A 124 15.50 -20.82 6.08
C ASN A 124 14.94 -19.46 5.70
N ALA A 125 13.85 -19.02 6.35
CA ALA A 125 13.27 -17.71 6.15
C ALA A 125 14.25 -16.58 6.52
N VAL A 126 14.94 -16.69 7.67
CA VAL A 126 15.98 -15.74 8.09
C VAL A 126 17.11 -15.69 7.08
N LYS A 127 17.68 -16.84 6.67
CA LYS A 127 18.72 -16.87 5.63
C LYS A 127 18.28 -16.24 4.30
N PHE A 128 17.03 -16.46 3.93
CA PHE A 128 16.46 -15.84 2.74
C PHE A 128 16.39 -14.32 2.89
N LEU A 129 15.92 -13.81 4.02
CA LEU A 129 15.84 -12.38 4.30
C LEU A 129 17.23 -11.72 4.36
N ASP A 130 18.22 -12.39 4.97
CA ASP A 130 19.64 -11.97 4.93
C ASP A 130 20.14 -11.81 3.49
N SER A 131 19.84 -12.79 2.62
CA SER A 131 20.29 -12.77 1.22
C SER A 131 19.76 -11.59 0.41
N ILE A 132 18.66 -10.98 0.86
CA ILE A 132 18.04 -9.80 0.24
C ILE A 132 18.17 -8.53 1.10
N ASN A 133 18.96 -8.58 2.16
CA ASN A 133 19.20 -7.49 3.10
C ASN A 133 17.91 -6.88 3.69
N LYS A 134 17.05 -7.74 4.26
CA LYS A 134 15.78 -7.37 4.89
C LYS A 134 15.75 -7.77 6.36
N LYS A 135 14.92 -7.08 7.16
CA LYS A 135 14.69 -7.40 8.57
C LYS A 135 14.05 -8.78 8.70
N HIS A 136 14.37 -9.52 9.78
CA HIS A 136 13.85 -10.85 10.05
C HIS A 136 12.40 -10.83 10.56
N THR A 137 11.48 -10.32 9.75
CA THR A 137 10.05 -10.31 10.10
C THR A 137 9.21 -10.99 9.03
N ILE A 138 8.09 -11.58 9.46
CA ILE A 138 7.13 -12.22 8.56
C ILE A 138 6.60 -11.22 7.52
N CYS A 139 6.47 -9.93 7.88
CA CYS A 139 6.04 -8.88 6.97
C CYS A 139 6.96 -8.72 5.76
N GLU A 140 8.29 -8.90 5.93
CA GLU A 140 9.24 -8.79 4.81
C GLU A 140 9.05 -9.93 3.81
N ILE A 141 8.69 -11.14 4.27
CA ILE A 141 8.34 -12.26 3.38
C ILE A 141 7.11 -11.89 2.53
N GLY A 142 6.06 -11.35 3.16
CA GLY A 142 4.84 -10.93 2.46
C GLY A 142 5.12 -9.82 1.43
N LYS A 143 5.86 -8.78 1.82
CA LYS A 143 6.25 -7.69 0.93
C LYS A 143 7.08 -8.17 -0.27
N GLU A 144 8.02 -9.08 -0.04
CA GLU A 144 8.84 -9.63 -1.11
C GLU A 144 8.02 -10.50 -2.05
N ARG A 145 7.06 -11.28 -1.55
CA ARG A 145 6.12 -12.01 -2.40
C ARG A 145 5.31 -11.08 -3.29
N ILE A 146 4.78 -9.98 -2.77
CA ILE A 146 4.03 -9.01 -3.57
C ILE A 146 4.90 -8.47 -4.72
N ARG A 147 6.16 -8.08 -4.43
CA ARG A 147 7.10 -7.58 -5.45
C ARG A 147 7.36 -8.61 -6.54
N ARG A 148 7.73 -9.84 -6.15
CA ARG A 148 8.05 -10.91 -7.11
C ARG A 148 6.84 -11.36 -7.90
N ALA A 149 5.67 -11.49 -7.26
CA ALA A 149 4.43 -11.84 -7.93
C ALA A 149 4.04 -10.76 -8.96
N GLY A 150 4.09 -9.49 -8.57
CA GLY A 150 3.81 -8.38 -9.48
C GLY A 150 4.74 -8.36 -10.69
N GLN A 151 6.05 -8.51 -10.45
CA GLN A 151 7.04 -8.56 -11.54
C GLN A 151 6.84 -9.77 -12.47
N LYS A 152 6.53 -10.95 -11.90
CA LYS A 152 6.23 -12.15 -12.68
C LYS A 152 5.02 -11.94 -13.57
N ILE A 153 3.91 -11.45 -13.01
CA ILE A 153 2.66 -11.19 -13.75
C ILE A 153 2.90 -10.17 -14.87
N ARG A 154 3.65 -9.10 -14.61
CA ARG A 154 4.03 -8.11 -15.63
C ARG A 154 4.85 -8.74 -16.75
N ASN A 155 5.83 -9.56 -16.42
CA ASN A 155 6.68 -10.24 -17.41
C ASN A 155 5.88 -11.24 -18.25
N GLU A 156 4.93 -11.96 -17.65
CA GLU A 156 4.03 -12.88 -18.37
C GLU A 156 3.17 -12.10 -19.39
N GLN A 157 2.65 -10.94 -19.02
CA GLN A 157 1.92 -10.07 -19.96
C GLN A 157 2.80 -9.54 -21.10
N LEU A 158 4.05 -9.20 -20.82
CA LEU A 158 5.02 -8.75 -21.83
C LEU A 158 5.47 -9.92 -22.72
N GLY A 159 5.62 -11.13 -22.18
CA GLY A 159 5.96 -12.35 -22.94
C GLY A 159 4.89 -12.75 -23.94
N ILE A 160 3.63 -12.65 -23.56
CA ILE A 160 2.50 -12.85 -24.48
C ILE A 160 2.54 -11.88 -25.67
N ARG A 161 3.15 -10.71 -25.52
CA ARG A 161 3.38 -9.74 -26.61
C ARG A 161 4.40 -10.22 -27.64
N ASN A 162 5.46 -10.90 -27.21
CA ASN A 162 6.56 -11.31 -28.09
C ASN A 162 6.17 -12.53 -28.95
N ASP A 163 5.20 -13.36 -28.48
CA ASP A 163 4.73 -14.53 -29.20
C ASP A 163 3.51 -14.25 -30.11
N ALA A 164 2.89 -13.07 -29.99
CA ALA A 164 1.63 -12.73 -30.65
C ALA A 164 1.83 -11.79 -31.85
N ASP A 165 2.66 -12.18 -32.81
CA ASP A 165 2.76 -11.49 -34.10
C ASP A 165 1.48 -11.60 -34.98
N ASN A 166 0.40 -12.17 -34.43
CA ASN A 166 -0.81 -12.42 -35.21
C ASN A 166 -2.16 -12.28 -34.48
N SER A 167 -2.30 -11.55 -33.38
CA SER A 167 -3.65 -11.30 -32.88
C SER A 167 -3.82 -9.87 -32.36
N SER A 168 -4.49 -9.07 -33.14
CA SER A 168 -4.82 -7.66 -33.00
C SER A 168 -5.87 -7.33 -31.92
N LEU A 169 -6.07 -8.16 -30.89
CA LEU A 169 -7.21 -8.03 -29.98
C LEU A 169 -6.88 -7.88 -28.48
N LEU A 170 -5.61 -7.93 -28.09
CA LEU A 170 -5.23 -7.65 -26.71
C LEU A 170 -4.27 -6.47 -26.71
N THR A 171 -4.82 -5.26 -26.55
CA THR A 171 -4.01 -4.12 -26.15
C THR A 171 -3.41 -4.45 -24.79
N PRO A 172 -2.09 -4.60 -24.71
CA PRO A 172 -1.47 -4.94 -23.46
C PRO A 172 -1.62 -3.76 -22.52
N ASN A 173 -2.16 -4.00 -21.33
CA ASN A 173 -2.24 -2.99 -20.31
C ASN A 173 -0.82 -2.68 -19.83
N SER A 174 -0.16 -1.72 -20.49
CA SER A 174 1.15 -1.20 -20.08
C SER A 174 1.07 -0.51 -18.70
N SER A 175 -0.14 -0.39 -18.15
CA SER A 175 -0.48 0.31 -16.92
C SER A 175 -0.88 -0.62 -15.77
N LEU A 176 -0.54 -1.92 -15.79
CA LEU A 176 -0.82 -2.77 -14.65
C LEU A 176 -0.10 -2.21 -13.42
N ASP A 177 -0.87 -1.71 -12.48
CA ASP A 177 -0.36 -1.27 -11.18
C ASP A 177 0.02 -2.50 -10.34
N ILE A 178 1.32 -2.65 -10.11
CA ILE A 178 1.90 -3.66 -9.22
C ILE A 178 2.55 -3.01 -7.99
N GLY A 179 2.40 -1.69 -7.85
CA GLY A 179 2.90 -0.94 -6.71
C GLY A 179 2.06 -1.18 -5.46
N PHE A 180 2.68 -0.95 -4.31
CA PHE A 180 1.98 -0.92 -3.03
C PHE A 180 2.70 0.00 -2.05
N ARG A 181 1.94 0.58 -1.13
CA ARG A 181 2.48 1.37 -0.02
C ARG A 181 2.66 0.48 1.20
N VAL A 182 3.69 0.76 1.98
CA VAL A 182 3.91 0.12 3.27
C VAL A 182 3.72 1.16 4.35
N LEU A 183 2.74 0.94 5.21
CA LEU A 183 2.46 1.78 6.36
C LEU A 183 2.76 0.98 7.63
N LYS A 184 3.28 1.65 8.64
CA LYS A 184 3.51 1.09 9.96
C LYS A 184 2.60 1.81 10.95
N CYS A 185 1.80 1.06 11.69
CA CYS A 185 1.09 1.63 12.82
C CYS A 185 2.09 1.90 13.95
N ASP A 186 2.21 3.15 14.34
CA ASP A 186 3.14 3.61 15.37
C ASP A 186 2.47 4.67 16.24
N THR A 187 3.18 5.17 17.25
CA THR A 187 2.76 6.31 18.06
C THR A 187 2.76 7.60 17.22
N SER A 188 2.09 8.64 17.73
CA SER A 188 2.11 9.98 17.13
C SER A 188 3.52 10.41 16.72
N ASN A 189 3.63 11.16 15.63
CA ASN A 189 4.90 11.77 15.21
C ASN A 189 5.32 12.92 16.12
N MET A 190 4.40 13.41 16.96
CA MET A 190 4.67 14.49 17.89
C MET A 190 5.35 13.97 19.16
N LYS A 191 6.25 14.77 19.75
CA LYS A 191 6.80 14.52 21.07
C LYS A 191 5.67 14.57 22.11
N GLU A 192 5.75 13.69 23.11
CA GLU A 192 4.83 13.76 24.24
C GLU A 192 5.19 14.96 25.11
N VAL A 193 4.23 15.84 25.34
CA VAL A 193 4.42 17.01 26.20
C VAL A 193 3.85 16.67 27.58
N TYR A 194 4.73 16.31 28.50
CA TYR A 194 4.38 16.17 29.93
C TYR A 194 4.58 17.52 30.61
N TYR A 195 3.48 18.15 30.97
CA TYR A 195 3.54 19.35 31.83
C TYR A 195 3.63 18.91 33.30
N ASN A 196 4.85 18.73 33.80
CA ASN A 196 5.10 18.75 35.24
C ASN A 196 5.64 20.14 35.59
N PRO A 197 4.83 21.03 36.21
CA PRO A 197 5.26 22.40 36.49
C PRO A 197 6.50 22.49 37.40
N ALA A 198 6.81 21.43 38.16
CA ALA A 198 7.96 21.38 39.08
C ALA A 198 9.30 21.07 38.37
N GLU A 199 9.26 20.56 37.11
CA GLU A 199 10.46 20.18 36.36
C GLU A 199 10.79 21.17 35.23
N TYR A 200 10.17 22.35 35.24
CA TYR A 200 10.33 23.37 34.22
C TYR A 200 11.67 24.07 34.33
N GLU A 201 12.70 23.61 33.67
CA GLU A 201 13.94 24.32 33.44
C GLU A 201 13.88 25.19 32.19
N ALA A 202 14.50 26.36 32.18
CA ALA A 202 14.51 27.31 31.06
C ALA A 202 15.14 26.71 29.77
N SER A 203 15.94 25.64 29.89
CA SER A 203 16.49 24.87 28.76
C SER A 203 15.44 24.06 28.00
N LEU A 204 14.28 23.82 28.61
CA LEU A 204 13.16 23.16 27.95
C LEU A 204 12.52 24.02 26.84
N PHE A 205 12.62 25.35 26.92
CA PHE A 205 12.05 26.22 25.88
C PHE A 205 12.68 26.00 24.51
N SER A 206 14.00 25.78 24.45
CA SER A 206 14.68 25.49 23.19
C SER A 206 14.36 24.10 22.63
N SER A 207 13.94 23.13 23.47
CA SER A 207 13.52 21.80 23.03
C SER A 207 12.04 21.74 22.62
N LEU A 208 11.27 22.77 22.91
CA LEU A 208 9.86 22.91 22.47
C LEU A 208 9.73 23.53 21.08
N GLU A 209 10.81 24.10 20.53
CA GLU A 209 10.81 24.66 19.16
C GLU A 209 10.57 23.58 18.09
N ASP A 210 10.96 22.33 18.37
CA ASP A 210 10.67 21.20 17.49
C ASP A 210 9.80 20.15 18.23
N ASN A 211 8.51 20.20 17.98
CA ASN A 211 7.52 19.30 18.56
C ASN A 211 7.48 17.92 17.91
N ILE A 212 8.32 17.65 16.90
CA ILE A 212 8.36 16.40 16.14
C ILE A 212 9.46 15.50 16.69
N LYS A 213 9.22 14.19 16.72
CA LYS A 213 10.23 13.19 17.07
C LYS A 213 11.36 13.16 16.04
N GLU A 214 12.60 13.00 16.50
CA GLU A 214 13.80 13.08 15.65
C GLU A 214 13.89 11.99 14.58
N ASP A 215 13.25 10.84 14.81
CA ASP A 215 13.24 9.69 13.91
C ASP A 215 12.13 9.75 12.84
N ARG A 216 11.42 10.86 12.72
CA ARG A 216 10.29 11.03 11.79
C ARG A 216 10.72 11.74 10.52
N THR A 217 10.17 11.26 9.40
CA THR A 217 10.39 11.82 8.07
C THR A 217 9.26 12.77 7.67
N PRO A 218 9.47 13.64 6.67
CA PRO A 218 8.39 14.46 6.11
C PRO A 218 7.20 13.63 5.60
N GLU A 219 7.45 12.44 5.08
CA GLU A 219 6.42 11.51 4.64
C GLU A 219 5.59 10.99 5.82
N ASP A 220 6.18 10.71 6.97
CA ASP A 220 5.45 10.30 8.18
C ASP A 220 4.47 11.39 8.63
N LEU A 221 4.91 12.65 8.58
CA LEU A 221 4.07 13.80 8.89
C LEU A 221 2.93 13.94 7.88
N LEU A 222 3.23 13.77 6.59
CA LEU A 222 2.21 13.82 5.54
C LEU A 222 1.11 12.81 5.79
N PHE A 223 1.46 11.55 6.09
CA PHE A 223 0.47 10.50 6.33
C PHE A 223 -0.34 10.76 7.60
N GLN A 224 0.25 11.30 8.66
CA GLN A 224 -0.50 11.71 9.85
C GLN A 224 -1.49 12.83 9.51
N VAL A 225 -1.07 13.84 8.79
CA VAL A 225 -1.93 14.95 8.34
C VAL A 225 -3.07 14.44 7.45
N MET A 226 -2.78 13.52 6.52
CA MET A 226 -3.81 12.91 5.68
C MET A 226 -4.88 12.20 6.52
N LEU A 227 -4.48 11.47 7.57
CA LEU A 227 -5.43 10.85 8.51
C LEU A 227 -6.26 11.89 9.25
N ASP A 228 -5.63 12.91 9.80
CA ASP A 228 -6.30 13.98 10.57
C ASP A 228 -7.30 14.78 9.73
N LEU A 229 -7.02 14.93 8.42
CA LEU A 229 -7.88 15.62 7.47
C LEU A 229 -8.90 14.71 6.77
N GLY A 230 -8.88 13.40 7.04
CA GLY A 230 -9.74 12.42 6.37
C GLY A 230 -9.39 12.20 4.89
N VAL A 231 -8.16 12.51 4.48
CA VAL A 231 -7.67 12.25 3.11
C VAL A 231 -7.31 10.78 2.97
N LEU A 232 -7.74 10.16 1.89
CA LEU A 232 -7.46 8.74 1.66
C LEU A 232 -5.95 8.48 1.55
N LEU A 233 -5.43 7.54 2.35
CA LEU A 233 -4.01 7.15 2.31
C LEU A 233 -3.61 6.50 0.98
N SER A 234 -4.56 6.05 0.18
CA SER A 234 -4.35 5.54 -1.18
C SER A 234 -4.34 6.63 -2.25
N GLY A 235 -4.58 7.90 -1.89
CA GLY A 235 -4.61 9.03 -2.81
C GLY A 235 -3.29 9.22 -3.57
N LYS A 236 -3.35 9.85 -4.72
CA LYS A 236 -2.17 10.18 -5.50
C LYS A 236 -1.33 11.21 -4.75
N ILE A 237 -0.05 10.94 -4.57
CA ILE A 237 0.90 11.86 -3.96
C ILE A 237 1.97 12.17 -5.01
N GLU A 238 2.17 13.44 -5.26
CA GLU A 238 3.24 13.95 -6.13
C GLU A 238 4.21 14.79 -5.30
N GLU A 239 5.50 14.49 -5.41
CA GLU A 239 6.54 15.31 -4.85
C GLU A 239 7.01 16.32 -5.88
N THR A 240 6.98 17.59 -5.52
CA THR A 240 7.40 18.69 -6.39
C THR A 240 8.35 19.63 -5.64
N THR A 241 9.03 20.48 -6.37
CA THR A 241 9.87 21.53 -5.77
C THR A 241 9.29 22.90 -6.12
N ILE A 242 8.97 23.70 -5.09
CA ILE A 242 8.46 25.07 -5.25
C ILE A 242 9.39 26.04 -4.53
N ALA A 243 9.95 26.98 -5.26
CA ALA A 243 10.93 27.94 -4.74
C ALA A 243 12.06 27.28 -3.93
N GLY A 244 12.55 26.13 -4.42
CA GLY A 244 13.65 25.38 -3.79
C GLY A 244 13.24 24.53 -2.58
N LYS A 245 11.95 24.43 -2.25
CA LYS A 245 11.42 23.62 -1.14
C LYS A 245 10.68 22.39 -1.65
N LYS A 246 10.86 21.25 -0.95
CA LYS A 246 10.11 20.01 -1.21
C LYS A 246 8.66 20.20 -0.79
N VAL A 247 7.75 19.93 -1.70
CA VAL A 247 6.32 20.10 -1.48
C VAL A 247 5.61 18.82 -1.93
N PHE A 248 4.72 18.33 -1.08
CA PHE A 248 3.82 17.22 -1.39
C PHE A 248 2.50 17.76 -1.90
N ASN A 249 2.09 17.31 -3.06
CA ASN A 249 0.77 17.57 -3.62
C ASN A 249 -0.04 16.27 -3.61
N VAL A 250 -1.17 16.28 -2.92
CA VAL A 250 -2.05 15.12 -2.77
C VAL A 250 -3.38 15.41 -3.47
N GLU A 251 -3.82 14.48 -4.33
CA GLU A 251 -5.10 14.55 -5.06
C GLU A 251 -5.31 15.90 -5.78
N ASP A 252 -4.38 16.23 -6.69
CA ASP A 252 -4.47 17.38 -7.57
C ASP A 252 -4.82 18.70 -6.83
N ASN A 253 -3.98 19.10 -5.86
CA ASN A 253 -4.12 20.27 -5.00
C ASN A 253 -5.20 20.18 -3.91
N TYR A 254 -5.77 19.01 -3.63
CA TYR A 254 -6.65 18.88 -2.47
C TYR A 254 -5.92 19.14 -1.15
N LEU A 255 -4.70 18.58 -1.01
CA LEU A 255 -3.79 18.89 0.10
C LEU A 255 -2.40 19.22 -0.47
N ILE A 256 -1.87 20.38 -0.11
CA ILE A 256 -0.46 20.70 -0.30
C ILE A 256 0.21 20.78 1.07
N ALA A 257 1.35 20.08 1.25
CA ALA A 257 2.12 20.08 2.47
C ALA A 257 3.59 20.41 2.21
N CYS A 258 4.18 21.26 3.07
CA CYS A 258 5.59 21.61 3.03
C CYS A 258 6.19 21.53 4.43
N PHE A 259 7.12 20.59 4.64
CA PHE A 259 7.76 20.37 5.94
C PHE A 259 9.25 20.77 5.96
N ASP A 260 9.75 21.35 4.87
CA ASP A 260 11.11 21.87 4.81
C ASP A 260 11.31 23.06 5.76
N SER A 261 12.51 23.27 6.24
CA SER A 261 12.88 24.44 7.02
C SER A 261 13.09 25.69 6.16
N ASN A 262 13.07 26.86 6.76
CA ASN A 262 13.31 28.16 6.09
C ASN A 262 12.37 28.40 4.89
N VAL A 263 11.09 28.16 5.05
CA VAL A 263 10.04 28.47 4.07
C VAL A 263 9.85 29.99 4.04
N THR A 264 10.01 30.58 2.84
CA THR A 264 9.93 32.03 2.63
C THR A 264 8.54 32.46 2.15
N GLU A 265 8.26 33.75 2.20
CA GLU A 265 7.02 34.32 1.63
C GLU A 265 6.86 33.99 0.13
N GLU A 266 7.96 33.91 -0.63
CA GLU A 266 7.92 33.54 -2.03
C GLU A 266 7.37 32.14 -2.25
N THR A 267 7.83 31.19 -1.42
CA THR A 267 7.33 29.80 -1.42
C THR A 267 5.85 29.78 -1.08
N ILE A 268 5.43 30.47 -0.03
CA ILE A 268 4.03 30.53 0.40
C ILE A 268 3.14 31.16 -0.67
N LYS A 269 3.58 32.26 -1.29
CA LYS A 269 2.86 32.88 -2.41
C LYS A 269 2.71 31.95 -3.61
N ALA A 270 3.78 31.21 -3.94
CA ALA A 270 3.74 30.25 -5.04
C ALA A 270 2.78 29.10 -4.77
N ILE A 271 2.71 28.62 -3.52
CA ILE A 271 1.75 27.58 -3.10
C ILE A 271 0.33 28.14 -3.09
N ALA A 272 0.09 29.32 -2.50
CA ALA A 272 -1.23 29.94 -2.45
C ALA A 272 -1.84 30.18 -3.85
N LYS A 273 -1.01 30.50 -4.85
CA LYS A 273 -1.46 30.63 -6.26
C LYS A 273 -1.97 29.32 -6.86
N GLN A 274 -1.58 28.16 -6.34
CA GLN A 274 -2.11 26.85 -6.76
C GLN A 274 -3.50 26.57 -6.19
N LYS A 275 -3.97 27.40 -5.25
CA LYS A 275 -5.30 27.33 -4.64
C LYS A 275 -5.62 25.96 -4.05
N PRO A 276 -4.78 25.42 -3.14
CA PRO A 276 -5.07 24.15 -2.48
C PRO A 276 -6.31 24.26 -1.61
N TYR A 277 -7.04 23.15 -1.44
CA TYR A 277 -8.12 23.13 -0.46
C TYR A 277 -7.56 23.12 0.98
N TYR A 278 -6.53 22.29 1.25
CA TYR A 278 -5.74 22.32 2.47
C TYR A 278 -4.29 22.72 2.19
N PHE A 279 -3.74 23.58 3.04
CA PHE A 279 -2.30 23.81 3.10
C PHE A 279 -1.78 23.51 4.52
N VAL A 280 -0.72 22.71 4.63
CA VAL A 280 -0.12 22.32 5.89
C VAL A 280 1.38 22.56 5.88
N MET A 281 1.90 23.16 6.95
CA MET A 281 3.33 23.31 7.20
C MET A 281 3.64 23.23 8.69
N ARG A 282 4.92 23.20 9.06
CA ARG A 282 5.34 23.27 10.47
C ARG A 282 5.51 24.73 10.87
N ASP A 283 5.24 25.05 12.13
CA ASP A 283 5.53 26.36 12.70
C ASP A 283 7.03 26.68 12.59
N SER A 284 7.87 25.72 13.01
CA SER A 284 9.33 25.80 12.92
C SER A 284 9.90 25.86 11.49
N SER A 285 9.06 25.64 10.48
CA SER A 285 9.46 25.74 9.06
C SER A 285 9.53 27.17 8.55
N MET A 286 8.88 28.14 9.18
CA MET A 286 8.86 29.53 8.75
C MET A 286 10.25 30.16 8.87
N ALA A 287 10.67 30.89 7.84
CA ALA A 287 12.03 31.44 7.78
C ALA A 287 12.25 32.55 8.83
N ASN A 288 11.22 33.28 9.21
CA ASN A 288 11.26 34.37 10.21
C ASN A 288 9.84 34.83 10.57
N ASP A 289 9.75 35.69 11.60
CA ASP A 289 8.49 36.24 12.11
C ASP A 289 7.70 37.05 11.08
N SER A 290 8.36 37.65 10.10
CA SER A 290 7.67 38.35 9.00
C SER A 290 6.85 37.39 8.17
N VAL A 291 7.37 36.19 7.88
CA VAL A 291 6.66 35.13 7.19
C VAL A 291 5.43 34.69 7.98
N ALA A 292 5.58 34.49 9.28
CA ALA A 292 4.48 34.11 10.16
C ALA A 292 3.38 35.17 10.19
N THR A 293 3.75 36.44 10.30
CA THR A 293 2.81 37.57 10.32
C THR A 293 2.05 37.71 8.98
N ASN A 294 2.74 37.52 7.86
CA ASN A 294 2.17 37.71 6.54
C ASN A 294 1.47 36.45 5.97
N PHE A 295 1.63 35.31 6.65
CA PHE A 295 1.10 34.01 6.20
C PHE A 295 -0.39 34.06 5.85
N ASP A 296 -1.20 34.51 6.80
CA ASP A 296 -2.64 34.60 6.63
C ASP A 296 -3.05 35.62 5.56
N GLN A 297 -2.34 36.74 5.48
CA GLN A 297 -2.62 37.78 4.50
C GLN A 297 -2.30 37.34 3.07
N ILE A 298 -1.23 36.55 2.90
CA ILE A 298 -0.89 35.96 1.60
C ILE A 298 -2.01 35.03 1.11
N PHE A 299 -2.47 34.13 1.97
CA PHE A 299 -3.58 33.25 1.59
C PHE A 299 -4.89 34.01 1.40
N ALA A 300 -5.22 34.97 2.25
CA ALA A 300 -6.41 35.82 2.06
C ALA A 300 -6.41 36.54 0.70
N THR A 301 -5.21 36.88 0.19
CA THR A 301 -5.06 37.57 -1.10
C THR A 301 -5.15 36.61 -2.30
N TYR A 302 -4.49 35.44 -2.23
CA TYR A 302 -4.31 34.55 -3.39
C TYR A 302 -5.24 33.34 -3.37
N SER A 303 -5.66 32.86 -2.18
CA SER A 303 -6.52 31.68 -2.01
C SER A 303 -7.30 31.76 -0.69
N PRO A 304 -8.32 32.63 -0.62
CA PRO A 304 -9.06 32.86 0.64
C PRO A 304 -9.78 31.61 1.16
N ASP A 305 -10.16 30.70 0.26
CA ASP A 305 -10.88 29.47 0.61
C ASP A 305 -9.97 28.34 1.12
N THR A 306 -8.64 28.51 1.07
CA THR A 306 -7.69 27.51 1.56
C THR A 306 -7.77 27.39 3.08
N VAL A 307 -8.02 26.17 3.57
CA VAL A 307 -7.91 25.84 4.98
C VAL A 307 -6.43 25.62 5.33
N ARG A 308 -5.88 26.45 6.20
CA ARG A 308 -4.49 26.44 6.62
C ARG A 308 -4.35 25.71 7.94
N LYS A 309 -3.37 24.84 8.05
CA LYS A 309 -2.97 24.19 9.30
C LYS A 309 -1.47 24.31 9.51
N VAL A 310 -1.08 24.62 10.72
CA VAL A 310 0.30 24.66 11.19
C VAL A 310 0.45 23.57 12.24
N LEU A 311 1.50 22.73 12.13
CA LEU A 311 1.82 21.64 13.06
C LEU A 311 2.74 22.11 14.16
#